data_1197ee4fb1050d73cd793e4188286b70
#
_entry.id   1197ee4fb1050d73cd793e4188286b70
#
_cell.length_a   1.000
_cell.length_b   1.000
_cell.length_c   1.000
_cell.angle_alpha   90.00
_cell.angle_beta   90.00
_cell.angle_gamma   90.00
#
_symmetry.space_group_name_H-M   'P 1'
#
loop_
_entity.id
_entity.type
_entity.pdbx_description
1 polymer ?
#
loop_
_entity_poly.entity_id
_entity_poly.type
_entity_poly.pdbx_seq_one_letter_code
_entity_poly.pdbx_strand_id
1 'polypeptide(L)'
;VKALAARRHHPLAFVAILLIALVATGGLYAALQPRSAQAEPYSQDDVSAGKSLFLANCATCHGRSGEGLQDSDGNTVGPSLVGVGAAAVDFQVGTGRMPMENAGAQAQRKPPQMNEEQTRQLAAYVASLGPGPSVPDKDALDTKDADLTNGGNVFRVNCAMCHNAAGAGGALTRGKFAPPLKGVKDQHIYEAMETGPQNMPVFNDDNLSPDDKRDVVAYLKALEQNGSPGGISLGSLGPVTEGLYAWTIVLALLIGCAVWLGAKAK
;
A
#
# COMPACT_ATOMS: atom_id res chain seq x y z
N VAL A 1 54.37 -19.73 8.48
CA VAL A 1 54.09 -18.44 9.11
C VAL A 1 55.20 -17.43 8.86
N LYS A 2 56.52 -17.78 9.01
CA LYS A 2 57.63 -16.85 8.79
C LYS A 2 57.77 -16.35 7.33
N ALA A 3 57.47 -17.16 6.35
CA ALA A 3 57.50 -16.78 4.91
C ALA A 3 56.38 -15.78 4.52
N LEU A 4 55.19 -15.86 5.14
CA LEU A 4 54.10 -14.93 4.97
C LEU A 4 54.41 -13.57 5.64
N ALA A 5 55.01 -13.58 6.81
CA ALA A 5 55.40 -12.37 7.54
C ALA A 5 56.50 -11.57 6.77
N ALA A 6 57.41 -12.24 6.05
CA ALA A 6 58.42 -11.59 5.24
C ALA A 6 57.86 -10.84 4.01
N ARG A 7 56.70 -11.24 3.50
CA ARG A 7 56.05 -10.63 2.32
C ARG A 7 55.01 -9.57 2.62
N ARG A 8 54.77 -9.23 3.89
CA ARG A 8 53.72 -8.28 4.33
C ARG A 8 53.89 -6.85 3.77
N HIS A 9 55.12 -6.46 3.44
CA HIS A 9 55.43 -5.14 2.87
C HIS A 9 55.47 -5.14 1.33
N HIS A 10 55.14 -6.26 0.67
CA HIS A 10 55.03 -6.28 -0.79
C HIS A 10 53.79 -5.53 -1.22
N PRO A 11 53.84 -4.63 -2.25
CA PRO A 11 52.68 -3.85 -2.70
C PRO A 11 51.47 -4.72 -3.09
N LEU A 12 51.75 -5.90 -3.67
CA LEU A 12 50.67 -6.86 -4.01
C LEU A 12 50.02 -7.51 -2.78
N ALA A 13 50.70 -7.57 -1.61
CA ALA A 13 50.08 -8.10 -0.40
C ALA A 13 49.00 -7.18 0.13
N PHE A 14 49.16 -5.86 0.01
CA PHE A 14 48.15 -4.89 0.37
C PHE A 14 46.90 -5.02 -0.53
N VAL A 15 47.12 -5.14 -1.84
CA VAL A 15 46.02 -5.34 -2.79
C VAL A 15 45.26 -6.65 -2.52
N ALA A 16 45.99 -7.74 -2.25
CA ALA A 16 45.40 -9.03 -1.92
C ALA A 16 44.54 -8.98 -0.64
N ILE A 17 45.04 -8.33 0.41
CA ILE A 17 44.29 -8.15 1.67
C ILE A 17 43.05 -7.31 1.47
N LEU A 18 43.15 -6.24 0.66
CA LEU A 18 42.01 -5.38 0.33
C LEU A 18 40.93 -6.13 -0.44
N LEU A 19 41.31 -6.94 -1.44
CA LEU A 19 40.38 -7.78 -2.18
C LEU A 19 39.72 -8.84 -1.30
N ILE A 20 40.49 -9.51 -0.43
CA ILE A 20 39.92 -10.49 0.51
C ILE A 20 38.94 -9.80 1.47
N ALA A 21 39.29 -8.63 1.99
CA ALA A 21 38.42 -7.86 2.89
C ALA A 21 37.12 -7.46 2.15
N LEU A 22 37.20 -6.98 0.93
CA LEU A 22 36.03 -6.63 0.10
C LEU A 22 35.13 -7.84 -0.19
N VAL A 23 35.73 -8.96 -0.57
CA VAL A 23 34.97 -10.21 -0.82
C VAL A 23 34.35 -10.73 0.48
N ALA A 24 35.06 -10.69 1.58
CA ALA A 24 34.55 -11.14 2.87
C ALA A 24 33.42 -10.24 3.39
N THR A 25 33.57 -8.91 3.30
CA THR A 25 32.53 -7.97 3.72
C THR A 25 31.32 -8.01 2.79
N GLY A 26 31.53 -8.07 1.47
CA GLY A 26 30.47 -8.19 0.48
C GLY A 26 29.72 -9.52 0.61
N GLY A 27 30.44 -10.62 0.82
CA GLY A 27 29.84 -11.95 1.03
C GLY A 27 29.05 -12.03 2.34
N LEU A 28 29.58 -11.44 3.42
CA LEU A 28 28.88 -11.35 4.71
C LEU A 28 27.64 -10.49 4.60
N TYR A 29 27.74 -9.33 3.95
CA TYR A 29 26.61 -8.46 3.68
C TYR A 29 25.51 -9.17 2.88
N ALA A 30 25.88 -9.85 1.79
CA ALA A 30 24.93 -10.62 0.98
C ALA A 30 24.27 -11.79 1.74
N ALA A 31 25.01 -12.41 2.67
CA ALA A 31 24.50 -13.52 3.49
C ALA A 31 23.56 -13.04 4.62
N LEU A 32 23.76 -11.81 5.11
CA LEU A 32 22.97 -11.21 6.17
C LEU A 32 21.80 -10.36 5.66
N GLN A 33 21.72 -10.10 4.35
CA GLN A 33 20.55 -9.45 3.79
C GLN A 33 19.32 -10.33 4.08
N PRO A 34 18.26 -9.76 4.70
CA PRO A 34 16.99 -10.46 4.75
C PRO A 34 16.64 -10.82 3.30
N ARG A 35 16.37 -12.08 3.03
CA ARG A 35 15.80 -12.48 1.76
C ARG A 35 14.46 -11.76 1.68
N SER A 36 14.43 -10.61 1.00
CA SER A 36 13.19 -10.02 0.56
C SER A 36 12.40 -11.17 -0.07
N ALA A 37 11.14 -11.37 0.37
CA ALA A 37 10.29 -12.40 -0.19
C ALA A 37 10.48 -12.37 -1.71
N GLN A 38 11.08 -13.42 -2.26
CA GLN A 38 11.39 -13.47 -3.68
C GLN A 38 10.04 -13.59 -4.36
N ALA A 39 9.57 -12.48 -4.90
CA ALA A 39 8.48 -12.51 -5.86
C ALA A 39 8.77 -13.61 -6.88
N GLU A 40 7.77 -14.37 -7.27
CA GLU A 40 7.86 -15.31 -8.38
C GLU A 40 8.64 -14.63 -9.51
N PRO A 41 9.75 -15.22 -9.97
CA PRO A 41 10.57 -14.58 -10.98
C PRO A 41 9.73 -14.45 -12.26
N TYR A 42 9.42 -13.22 -12.63
CA TYR A 42 8.70 -12.94 -13.85
C TYR A 42 9.48 -13.48 -15.06
N SER A 43 8.79 -14.11 -16.00
CA SER A 43 9.41 -14.58 -17.22
C SER A 43 9.85 -13.42 -18.12
N GLN A 44 10.83 -13.65 -19.00
CA GLN A 44 11.22 -12.63 -19.98
C GLN A 44 10.07 -12.29 -20.95
N ASP A 45 9.16 -13.23 -21.18
CA ASP A 45 7.98 -13.03 -22.00
C ASP A 45 7.01 -12.08 -21.29
N ASP A 46 6.84 -12.20 -19.95
CA ASP A 46 6.03 -11.28 -19.16
C ASP A 46 6.59 -9.85 -19.21
N VAL A 47 7.91 -9.72 -19.04
CA VAL A 47 8.58 -8.41 -19.11
C VAL A 47 8.42 -7.79 -20.50
N SER A 48 8.54 -8.56 -21.57
CA SER A 48 8.42 -8.07 -22.95
C SER A 48 6.98 -7.66 -23.30
N ALA A 49 6.00 -8.46 -22.88
CA ALA A 49 4.58 -8.18 -23.03
C ALA A 49 4.20 -6.94 -22.20
N GLY A 50 4.66 -6.87 -20.95
CA GLY A 50 4.46 -5.71 -20.06
C GLY A 50 5.06 -4.43 -20.64
N LYS A 51 6.25 -4.50 -21.24
CA LYS A 51 6.85 -3.35 -21.94
C LYS A 51 5.96 -2.86 -23.08
N SER A 52 5.40 -3.76 -23.85
CA SER A 52 4.50 -3.39 -24.96
C SER A 52 3.23 -2.73 -24.47
N LEU A 53 2.62 -3.26 -23.41
CA LEU A 53 1.47 -2.65 -22.73
C LEU A 53 1.81 -1.28 -22.13
N PHE A 54 2.98 -1.15 -21.50
CA PHE A 54 3.45 0.09 -20.92
C PHE A 54 3.63 1.19 -21.97
N LEU A 55 4.27 0.88 -23.09
CA LEU A 55 4.47 1.84 -24.17
C LEU A 55 3.15 2.33 -24.77
N ALA A 56 2.14 1.45 -24.84
CA ALA A 56 0.84 1.79 -25.38
C ALA A 56 -0.04 2.62 -24.40
N ASN A 57 0.08 2.41 -23.08
CA ASN A 57 -0.89 2.93 -22.11
C ASN A 57 -0.30 3.86 -21.04
N CYS A 58 1.02 3.83 -20.82
CA CYS A 58 1.65 4.47 -19.66
C CYS A 58 2.73 5.49 -20.05
N ALA A 59 3.42 5.26 -21.18
CA ALA A 59 4.59 6.03 -21.58
C ALA A 59 4.30 7.51 -21.83
N THR A 60 3.08 7.86 -22.19
CA THR A 60 2.68 9.27 -22.43
C THR A 60 2.84 10.13 -21.18
N CYS A 61 2.65 9.55 -19.99
CA CYS A 61 2.80 10.26 -18.72
C CYS A 61 4.09 9.89 -17.98
N HIS A 62 4.50 8.61 -18.04
CA HIS A 62 5.63 8.11 -17.25
C HIS A 62 6.98 8.06 -18.01
N GLY A 63 7.01 8.49 -19.27
CA GLY A 63 8.20 8.37 -20.13
C GLY A 63 8.35 6.96 -20.71
N ARG A 64 9.17 6.84 -21.76
CA ARG A 64 9.30 5.58 -22.51
C ARG A 64 10.03 4.47 -21.76
N SER A 65 10.83 4.83 -20.77
CA SER A 65 11.58 3.93 -19.91
C SER A 65 11.13 4.01 -18.44
N GLY A 66 9.98 4.62 -18.16
CA GLY A 66 9.47 4.80 -16.82
C GLY A 66 10.22 5.87 -16.00
N GLU A 67 10.96 6.74 -16.66
CA GLU A 67 11.77 7.80 -16.05
C GLU A 67 10.95 8.94 -15.44
N GLY A 68 9.67 9.01 -15.77
CA GLY A 68 8.80 10.13 -15.43
C GLY A 68 8.89 11.29 -16.43
N LEU A 69 7.87 12.12 -16.46
CA LEU A 69 7.81 13.31 -17.31
C LEU A 69 7.38 14.55 -16.52
N GLN A 70 7.93 15.70 -16.93
CA GLN A 70 7.51 17.03 -16.49
C GLN A 70 7.02 17.84 -17.69
N ASP A 71 6.09 18.77 -17.46
CA ASP A 71 5.66 19.74 -18.45
C ASP A 71 6.67 20.91 -18.59
N SER A 72 6.39 21.85 -19.49
CA SER A 72 7.23 23.04 -19.72
C SER A 72 7.36 23.94 -18.49
N ASP A 73 6.43 23.86 -17.57
CA ASP A 73 6.38 24.66 -16.34
C ASP A 73 7.04 23.94 -15.14
N GLY A 74 7.57 22.72 -15.36
CA GLY A 74 8.22 21.91 -14.35
C GLY A 74 7.25 21.10 -13.47
N ASN A 75 5.96 21.06 -13.80
CA ASN A 75 5.02 20.22 -13.07
C ASN A 75 5.14 18.76 -13.50
N THR A 76 5.02 17.85 -12.57
CA THR A 76 5.06 16.40 -12.85
C THR A 76 3.81 15.97 -13.60
N VAL A 77 3.98 15.52 -14.84
CA VAL A 77 2.94 14.88 -15.65
C VAL A 77 2.72 13.43 -15.17
N GLY A 78 3.81 12.71 -14.96
CA GLY A 78 3.81 11.39 -14.36
C GLY A 78 5.15 11.16 -13.64
N PRO A 79 5.12 10.62 -12.41
CA PRO A 79 6.35 10.34 -11.66
C PRO A 79 7.18 9.23 -12.29
N SER A 80 8.47 9.17 -11.93
CA SER A 80 9.31 8.03 -12.26
C SER A 80 8.75 6.74 -11.65
N LEU A 81 8.84 5.65 -12.41
CA LEU A 81 8.45 4.30 -11.97
C LEU A 81 9.68 3.43 -11.65
N VAL A 82 10.88 3.98 -11.77
CA VAL A 82 12.11 3.28 -11.40
C VAL A 82 12.13 3.08 -9.88
N GLY A 83 12.18 1.83 -9.44
CA GLY A 83 12.23 1.49 -8.02
C GLY A 83 10.88 1.50 -7.28
N VAL A 84 9.74 1.71 -7.96
CA VAL A 84 8.43 1.65 -7.30
C VAL A 84 7.95 0.23 -7.01
N GLY A 85 8.50 -0.76 -7.70
CA GLY A 85 8.22 -2.18 -7.50
C GLY A 85 6.94 -2.70 -8.14
N ALA A 86 6.81 -4.01 -8.16
CA ALA A 86 5.66 -4.71 -8.73
C ALA A 86 4.36 -4.46 -7.97
N ALA A 87 4.43 -4.44 -6.63
CA ALA A 87 3.27 -4.22 -5.77
C ALA A 87 2.57 -2.88 -6.03
N ALA A 88 3.34 -1.82 -6.30
CA ALA A 88 2.76 -0.52 -6.64
C ALA A 88 1.97 -0.57 -7.95
N VAL A 89 2.47 -1.32 -8.94
CA VAL A 89 1.77 -1.48 -10.23
C VAL A 89 0.52 -2.33 -10.06
N ASP A 90 0.62 -3.46 -9.38
CA ASP A 90 -0.52 -4.33 -9.14
C ASP A 90 -1.63 -3.58 -8.41
N PHE A 91 -1.29 -2.85 -7.36
CA PHE A 91 -2.24 -2.00 -6.65
C PHE A 91 -2.86 -0.93 -7.54
N GLN A 92 -2.06 -0.12 -8.24
CA GLN A 92 -2.57 1.03 -8.99
C GLN A 92 -3.41 0.61 -10.21
N VAL A 93 -2.94 -0.38 -10.95
CA VAL A 93 -3.61 -0.89 -12.15
C VAL A 93 -4.75 -1.84 -11.78
N GLY A 94 -4.53 -2.76 -10.86
CA GLY A 94 -5.53 -3.74 -10.40
C GLY A 94 -6.71 -3.10 -9.65
N THR A 95 -6.54 -1.89 -9.11
CA THR A 95 -7.64 -1.11 -8.52
C THR A 95 -8.23 -0.07 -9.49
N GLY A 96 -7.77 -0.03 -10.74
CA GLY A 96 -8.25 0.88 -11.78
C GLY A 96 -7.84 2.35 -11.58
N ARG A 97 -6.96 2.66 -10.64
CA ARG A 97 -6.45 4.01 -10.44
C ARG A 97 -5.59 4.48 -11.60
N MET A 98 -4.84 3.56 -12.19
CA MET A 98 -4.08 3.77 -13.42
C MET A 98 -4.61 2.89 -14.55
N PRO A 99 -4.55 3.37 -15.79
CA PRO A 99 -4.21 4.74 -16.23
C PRO A 99 -5.20 5.79 -15.73
N MET A 100 -4.71 6.99 -15.40
CA MET A 100 -5.58 8.13 -15.12
C MET A 100 -6.19 8.69 -16.42
N GLU A 101 -7.44 9.09 -16.37
CA GLU A 101 -8.10 9.74 -17.50
C GLU A 101 -7.83 11.24 -17.54
N ASN A 102 -7.77 11.86 -16.37
CA ASN A 102 -7.52 13.28 -16.19
C ASN A 102 -6.63 13.52 -15.00
N ALA A 103 -5.81 14.57 -15.06
CA ALA A 103 -5.06 15.04 -13.91
C ALA A 103 -6.02 15.52 -12.81
N GLY A 104 -5.74 15.16 -11.58
CA GLY A 104 -6.59 15.49 -10.43
C GLY A 104 -5.82 15.46 -9.12
N ALA A 105 -6.48 15.88 -8.05
CA ALA A 105 -5.88 15.89 -6.72
C ALA A 105 -5.51 14.47 -6.23
N GLN A 106 -6.19 13.45 -6.75
CA GLN A 106 -6.04 12.07 -6.36
C GLN A 106 -6.49 11.11 -7.47
N ALA A 107 -5.74 10.02 -7.70
CA ALA A 107 -6.16 8.92 -8.57
C ALA A 107 -7.26 8.11 -7.88
N GLN A 108 -8.48 8.24 -8.37
CA GLN A 108 -9.64 7.57 -7.78
C GLN A 108 -9.73 6.10 -8.23
N ARG A 109 -10.26 5.24 -7.36
CA ARG A 109 -10.59 3.86 -7.70
C ARG A 109 -11.70 3.84 -8.74
N LYS A 110 -11.53 3.05 -9.79
CA LYS A 110 -12.49 2.80 -10.85
C LYS A 110 -12.37 1.34 -11.32
N PRO A 111 -13.28 0.85 -12.17
CA PRO A 111 -13.10 -0.48 -12.74
C PRO A 111 -11.75 -0.60 -13.45
N PRO A 112 -10.98 -1.69 -13.19
CA PRO A 112 -9.69 -1.91 -13.85
C PRO A 112 -9.85 -1.95 -15.37
N GLN A 113 -8.97 -1.28 -16.09
CA GLN A 113 -8.94 -1.29 -17.56
C GLN A 113 -8.12 -2.46 -18.10
N MET A 114 -7.23 -3.02 -17.27
CA MET A 114 -6.40 -4.17 -17.56
C MET A 114 -6.92 -5.40 -16.83
N ASN A 115 -6.85 -6.56 -17.48
CA ASN A 115 -7.11 -7.83 -16.81
C ASN A 115 -5.95 -8.23 -15.89
N GLU A 116 -6.12 -9.29 -15.10
CA GLU A 116 -5.12 -9.74 -14.11
C GLU A 116 -3.78 -10.12 -14.78
N GLU A 117 -3.83 -10.76 -15.96
CA GLU A 117 -2.62 -11.12 -16.70
C GLU A 117 -1.87 -9.88 -17.20
N GLN A 118 -2.57 -8.91 -17.78
CA GLN A 118 -1.98 -7.66 -18.23
C GLN A 118 -1.41 -6.84 -17.07
N THR A 119 -2.09 -6.84 -15.93
CA THR A 119 -1.59 -6.19 -14.70
C THR A 119 -0.30 -6.86 -14.23
N ARG A 120 -0.24 -8.19 -14.21
CA ARG A 120 0.94 -8.96 -13.86
C ARG A 120 2.11 -8.68 -14.81
N GLN A 121 1.85 -8.61 -16.11
CA GLN A 121 2.87 -8.29 -17.14
C GLN A 121 3.40 -6.86 -16.96
N LEU A 122 2.54 -5.88 -16.71
CA LEU A 122 2.94 -4.50 -16.39
C LEU A 122 3.80 -4.45 -15.13
N ALA A 123 3.39 -5.19 -14.07
CA ALA A 123 4.15 -5.31 -12.83
C ALA A 123 5.54 -5.92 -13.08
N ALA A 124 5.63 -6.97 -13.92
CA ALA A 124 6.88 -7.58 -14.33
C ALA A 124 7.82 -6.59 -15.03
N TYR A 125 7.29 -5.82 -15.97
CA TYR A 125 8.10 -4.81 -16.66
C TYR A 125 8.61 -3.73 -15.72
N VAL A 126 7.75 -3.16 -14.88
CA VAL A 126 8.17 -2.08 -13.95
C VAL A 126 9.13 -2.62 -12.88
N ALA A 127 8.93 -3.84 -12.39
CA ALA A 127 9.90 -4.49 -11.50
C ALA A 127 11.29 -4.62 -12.14
N SER A 128 11.38 -4.79 -13.46
CA SER A 128 12.66 -4.86 -14.21
C SER A 128 13.38 -3.51 -14.29
N LEU A 129 12.71 -2.40 -14.00
CA LEU A 129 13.30 -1.06 -14.05
C LEU A 129 14.15 -0.73 -12.81
N GLY A 130 13.95 -1.43 -11.71
CA GLY A 130 14.71 -1.21 -10.48
C GLY A 130 14.10 -1.93 -9.28
N PRO A 131 14.87 -2.11 -8.19
CA PRO A 131 14.39 -2.79 -6.99
C PRO A 131 13.28 -2.00 -6.30
N GLY A 132 12.24 -2.72 -5.84
CA GLY A 132 11.10 -2.16 -5.12
C GLY A 132 10.23 -3.26 -4.52
N PRO A 133 9.16 -2.92 -3.79
CA PRO A 133 8.27 -3.90 -3.18
C PRO A 133 7.69 -4.88 -4.19
N SER A 134 7.74 -6.15 -3.86
CA SER A 134 7.14 -7.23 -4.65
C SER A 134 5.67 -7.41 -4.32
N VAL A 135 4.90 -7.99 -5.25
CA VAL A 135 3.54 -8.46 -4.94
C VAL A 135 3.63 -9.48 -3.80
N PRO A 136 2.81 -9.34 -2.72
CA PRO A 136 2.85 -10.25 -1.60
C PRO A 136 2.51 -11.68 -2.04
N ASP A 137 3.24 -12.63 -1.51
CA ASP A 137 2.98 -14.04 -1.73
C ASP A 137 1.76 -14.53 -0.91
N LYS A 138 1.41 -15.80 -1.10
CA LYS A 138 0.26 -16.41 -0.40
C LYS A 138 0.48 -16.51 1.10
N ASP A 139 1.72 -16.68 1.53
CA ASP A 139 2.07 -16.84 2.96
C ASP A 139 1.94 -15.49 3.68
N ALA A 140 2.32 -14.39 3.02
CA ALA A 140 2.12 -13.03 3.54
C ALA A 140 0.63 -12.66 3.68
N LEU A 141 -0.24 -13.28 2.90
CA LEU A 141 -1.69 -13.07 2.89
C LEU A 141 -2.47 -14.12 3.69
N ASP A 142 -1.81 -15.15 4.23
CA ASP A 142 -2.50 -16.17 5.05
C ASP A 142 -2.82 -15.61 6.43
N THR A 143 -4.10 -15.28 6.63
CA THR A 143 -4.61 -14.70 7.88
C THR A 143 -5.08 -15.73 8.89
N LYS A 144 -4.83 -17.03 8.67
CA LYS A 144 -5.38 -18.12 9.49
C LYS A 144 -4.96 -18.05 10.96
N ASP A 145 -3.70 -17.72 11.20
CA ASP A 145 -3.12 -17.62 12.55
C ASP A 145 -2.86 -16.15 12.97
N ALA A 146 -3.53 -15.19 12.32
CA ALA A 146 -3.36 -13.77 12.59
C ALA A 146 -3.99 -13.36 13.93
N ASP A 147 -3.33 -12.45 14.64
CA ASP A 147 -3.82 -11.85 15.89
C ASP A 147 -4.73 -10.64 15.61
N LEU A 148 -6.05 -10.86 15.69
CA LEU A 148 -7.04 -9.80 15.52
C LEU A 148 -6.91 -8.68 16.54
N THR A 149 -6.42 -8.97 17.75
CA THR A 149 -6.25 -7.96 18.80
C THR A 149 -5.09 -7.04 18.45
N ASN A 150 -3.96 -7.63 18.02
CA ASN A 150 -2.81 -6.88 17.53
C ASN A 150 -3.19 -6.07 16.29
N GLY A 151 -3.82 -6.68 15.30
CA GLY A 151 -4.27 -6.00 14.08
C GLY A 151 -5.17 -4.79 14.37
N GLY A 152 -6.11 -4.94 15.32
CA GLY A 152 -6.95 -3.85 15.79
C GLY A 152 -6.18 -2.75 16.50
N ASN A 153 -5.15 -3.06 17.27
CA ASN A 153 -4.29 -2.07 17.92
C ASN A 153 -3.45 -1.31 16.90
N VAL A 154 -2.79 -2.02 16.00
CA VAL A 154 -1.99 -1.44 14.91
C VAL A 154 -2.84 -0.54 14.03
N PHE A 155 -4.05 -0.98 13.65
CA PHE A 155 -4.97 -0.22 12.82
C PHE A 155 -5.41 1.09 13.51
N ARG A 156 -5.78 1.04 14.79
CA ARG A 156 -6.21 2.23 15.54
C ARG A 156 -5.10 3.27 15.65
N VAL A 157 -3.87 2.85 15.84
CA VAL A 157 -2.72 3.74 16.01
C VAL A 157 -2.26 4.36 14.69
N ASN A 158 -2.21 3.56 13.61
CA ASN A 158 -1.55 3.97 12.38
C ASN A 158 -2.52 4.33 11.23
N CYS A 159 -3.74 3.79 11.22
CA CYS A 159 -4.62 3.84 10.06
C CYS A 159 -5.93 4.59 10.31
N ALA A 160 -6.51 4.45 11.51
CA ALA A 160 -7.85 4.96 11.82
C ALA A 160 -7.98 6.48 11.71
N MET A 161 -6.89 7.23 11.88
CA MET A 161 -6.89 8.69 11.74
C MET A 161 -7.34 9.13 10.34
N CYS A 162 -6.97 8.39 9.30
CA CYS A 162 -7.34 8.67 7.92
C CYS A 162 -8.52 7.80 7.45
N HIS A 163 -8.51 6.50 7.79
CA HIS A 163 -9.49 5.54 7.31
C HIS A 163 -10.72 5.37 8.20
N ASN A 164 -10.84 6.13 9.30
CA ASN A 164 -11.88 5.97 10.32
C ASN A 164 -11.72 4.66 11.12
N ALA A 165 -12.29 4.61 12.31
CA ALA A 165 -12.16 3.46 13.23
C ALA A 165 -12.70 2.14 12.66
N ALA A 166 -13.69 2.21 11.77
CA ALA A 166 -14.28 1.04 11.09
C ALA A 166 -13.86 0.89 9.62
N GLY A 167 -12.80 1.57 9.19
CA GLY A 167 -12.33 1.50 7.81
C GLY A 167 -13.28 2.13 6.78
N ALA A 168 -14.17 3.02 7.21
CA ALA A 168 -15.16 3.66 6.32
C ALA A 168 -14.56 4.74 5.42
N GLY A 169 -13.29 5.08 5.61
CA GLY A 169 -12.64 6.18 4.92
C GLY A 169 -12.90 7.53 5.57
N GLY A 170 -12.28 8.58 5.05
CA GLY A 170 -12.40 9.92 5.60
C GLY A 170 -11.87 11.01 4.67
N ALA A 171 -12.32 12.24 4.90
CA ALA A 171 -11.84 13.40 4.16
C ALA A 171 -10.42 13.77 4.60
N LEU A 172 -9.58 14.12 3.63
CA LEU A 172 -8.23 14.64 3.81
C LEU A 172 -8.15 16.08 3.30
N THR A 173 -6.99 16.69 3.46
CA THR A 173 -6.75 18.05 2.99
C THR A 173 -6.74 18.17 1.46
N ARG A 174 -7.04 19.35 0.94
CA ARG A 174 -6.95 19.71 -0.49
C ARG A 174 -7.83 18.83 -1.39
N GLY A 175 -9.04 18.49 -0.95
CA GLY A 175 -10.00 17.73 -1.75
C GLY A 175 -9.66 16.23 -1.91
N LYS A 176 -8.69 15.73 -1.16
CA LYS A 176 -8.34 14.31 -1.12
C LYS A 176 -9.16 13.58 -0.06
N PHE A 177 -9.19 12.27 -0.14
CA PHE A 177 -9.87 11.40 0.83
C PHE A 177 -9.13 10.07 0.99
N ALA A 178 -9.19 9.50 2.19
CA ALA A 178 -8.82 8.12 2.42
C ALA A 178 -10.00 7.22 2.01
N PRO A 179 -9.79 6.23 1.12
CA PRO A 179 -10.89 5.41 0.64
C PRO A 179 -11.43 4.48 1.73
N PRO A 180 -12.70 4.02 1.62
CA PRO A 180 -13.20 2.93 2.44
C PRO A 180 -12.42 1.65 2.13
N LEU A 181 -12.17 0.86 3.19
CA LEU A 181 -11.41 -0.39 3.12
C LEU A 181 -12.30 -1.61 2.94
N LYS A 182 -13.61 -1.47 3.16
CA LYS A 182 -14.58 -2.55 2.97
C LYS A 182 -14.63 -2.98 1.50
N GLY A 183 -14.59 -4.29 1.25
CA GLY A 183 -14.61 -4.85 -0.10
C GLY A 183 -13.31 -4.66 -0.88
N VAL A 184 -12.22 -4.31 -0.22
CA VAL A 184 -10.89 -4.28 -0.83
C VAL A 184 -10.26 -5.67 -0.73
N LYS A 185 -9.61 -6.15 -1.79
CA LYS A 185 -8.86 -7.42 -1.77
C LYS A 185 -7.74 -7.34 -0.73
N ASP A 186 -7.49 -8.44 -0.01
CA ASP A 186 -6.45 -8.53 1.02
C ASP A 186 -5.07 -8.15 0.48
N GLN A 187 -4.74 -8.64 -0.71
CA GLN A 187 -3.53 -8.29 -1.44
C GLN A 187 -3.38 -6.77 -1.61
N HIS A 188 -4.42 -6.08 -2.07
CA HIS A 188 -4.36 -4.63 -2.28
C HIS A 188 -4.27 -3.84 -0.97
N ILE A 189 -4.79 -4.36 0.15
CA ILE A 189 -4.58 -3.76 1.48
C ILE A 189 -3.12 -3.86 1.87
N TYR A 190 -2.52 -5.05 1.70
CA TYR A 190 -1.13 -5.30 2.01
C TYR A 190 -0.19 -4.44 1.13
N GLU A 191 -0.41 -4.44 -0.18
CA GLU A 191 0.34 -3.62 -1.15
C GLU A 191 0.26 -2.13 -0.86
N ALA A 192 -0.91 -1.64 -0.42
CA ALA A 192 -1.07 -0.24 -0.05
C ALA A 192 -0.20 0.13 1.17
N MET A 193 -0.05 -0.76 2.14
CA MET A 193 0.87 -0.54 3.27
C MET A 193 2.32 -0.50 2.81
N GLU A 194 2.73 -1.41 1.93
CA GLU A 194 4.09 -1.48 1.40
C GLU A 194 4.48 -0.29 0.53
N THR A 195 3.54 0.22 -0.26
CA THR A 195 3.85 1.18 -1.33
C THR A 195 3.43 2.61 -1.01
N GLY A 196 2.58 2.83 -0.01
CA GLY A 196 2.14 4.15 0.40
C GLY A 196 1.49 4.97 -0.73
N PRO A 197 0.37 4.50 -1.34
CA PRO A 197 -0.21 5.17 -2.48
C PRO A 197 -0.72 6.57 -2.14
N GLN A 198 -0.48 7.54 -3.01
CA GLN A 198 -0.95 8.92 -2.89
C GLN A 198 -0.41 9.63 -1.63
N ASN A 199 -1.26 9.88 -0.65
CA ASN A 199 -0.91 10.52 0.63
C ASN A 199 -0.77 9.51 1.77
N MET A 200 -0.93 8.22 1.51
CA MET A 200 -0.72 7.18 2.51
C MET A 200 0.78 7.05 2.79
N PRO A 201 1.22 7.01 4.05
CA PRO A 201 2.61 6.70 4.37
C PRO A 201 3.00 5.29 3.90
N VAL A 202 4.28 5.09 3.62
CA VAL A 202 4.86 3.76 3.42
C VAL A 202 5.08 3.13 4.78
N PHE A 203 4.56 1.92 4.97
CA PHE A 203 4.78 1.09 6.14
C PHE A 203 5.68 -0.09 5.76
N ASN A 204 6.99 0.19 5.67
CA ASN A 204 7.98 -0.86 5.43
C ASN A 204 8.10 -1.82 6.62
N ASP A 205 8.83 -2.91 6.47
CA ASP A 205 8.97 -3.96 7.49
C ASP A 205 9.65 -3.47 8.79
N ASP A 206 10.42 -2.39 8.73
CA ASP A 206 11.01 -1.77 9.91
C ASP A 206 9.97 -1.01 10.76
N ASN A 207 8.89 -0.52 10.14
CA ASN A 207 7.82 0.22 10.80
C ASN A 207 6.65 -0.67 11.21
N LEU A 208 6.24 -1.57 10.33
CA LEU A 208 5.25 -2.60 10.57
C LEU A 208 5.78 -3.92 10.02
N SER A 209 5.98 -4.89 10.90
CA SER A 209 6.44 -6.21 10.49
C SER A 209 5.45 -6.87 9.51
N PRO A 210 5.88 -7.86 8.73
CA PRO A 210 4.96 -8.64 7.88
C PRO A 210 3.80 -9.25 8.67
N ASP A 211 4.04 -9.67 9.92
CA ASP A 211 3.01 -10.20 10.80
C ASP A 211 2.00 -9.12 11.19
N ASP A 212 2.44 -7.91 11.56
CA ASP A 212 1.55 -6.79 11.87
C ASP A 212 0.66 -6.41 10.69
N LYS A 213 1.21 -6.41 9.47
CA LYS A 213 0.44 -6.13 8.25
C LYS A 213 -0.62 -7.20 8.00
N ARG A 214 -0.26 -8.48 8.18
CA ARG A 214 -1.18 -9.61 8.09
C ARG A 214 -2.30 -9.52 9.13
N ASP A 215 -1.95 -9.16 10.37
CA ASP A 215 -2.91 -8.97 11.45
C ASP A 215 -3.89 -7.83 11.15
N VAL A 216 -3.42 -6.73 10.57
CA VAL A 216 -4.28 -5.62 10.10
C VAL A 216 -5.23 -6.09 9.00
N VAL A 217 -4.76 -6.86 8.02
CA VAL A 217 -5.61 -7.44 6.97
C VAL A 217 -6.69 -8.32 7.60
N ALA A 218 -6.31 -9.21 8.51
CA ALA A 218 -7.24 -10.09 9.23
C ALA A 218 -8.29 -9.31 10.04
N TYR A 219 -7.86 -8.27 10.75
CA TYR A 219 -8.75 -7.41 11.52
C TYR A 219 -9.78 -6.71 10.63
N LEU A 220 -9.37 -6.15 9.50
CA LEU A 220 -10.28 -5.49 8.55
C LEU A 220 -11.29 -6.48 7.97
N LYS A 221 -10.87 -7.70 7.65
CA LYS A 221 -11.78 -8.77 7.21
C LYS A 221 -12.77 -9.16 8.29
N ALA A 222 -12.32 -9.28 9.54
CA ALA A 222 -13.20 -9.57 10.67
C ALA A 222 -14.24 -8.47 10.88
N LEU A 223 -13.86 -7.19 10.73
CA LEU A 223 -14.81 -6.06 10.77
C LEU A 223 -15.84 -6.14 9.64
N GLU A 224 -15.42 -6.55 8.45
CA GLU A 224 -16.32 -6.69 7.30
C GLU A 224 -17.33 -7.82 7.51
N GLN A 225 -16.89 -8.94 8.03
CA GLN A 225 -17.71 -10.17 8.19
C GLN A 225 -18.66 -10.08 9.38
N ASN A 226 -18.21 -9.53 10.50
CA ASN A 226 -18.97 -9.54 11.76
C ASN A 226 -19.94 -8.36 11.89
N GLY A 227 -19.82 -7.35 11.06
CA GLY A 227 -20.68 -6.17 11.12
C GLY A 227 -20.56 -5.40 12.45
N SER A 228 -21.58 -4.62 12.76
CA SER A 228 -21.66 -3.88 14.02
C SER A 228 -22.41 -4.70 15.07
N PRO A 229 -21.82 -5.03 16.22
CA PRO A 229 -22.52 -5.78 17.27
C PRO A 229 -23.60 -4.89 17.90
N GLY A 230 -24.83 -5.10 17.50
CA GLY A 230 -26.01 -4.37 17.98
C GLY A 230 -26.29 -3.07 17.24
N GLY A 231 -27.57 -2.85 16.93
CA GLY A 231 -28.04 -1.63 16.28
C GLY A 231 -27.85 -1.56 14.77
N ILE A 232 -28.12 -0.38 14.22
CA ILE A 232 -27.98 -0.06 12.80
C ILE A 232 -26.58 0.52 12.58
N SER A 233 -25.81 -0.06 11.66
CA SER A 233 -24.42 0.35 11.41
C SER A 233 -24.26 1.77 10.83
N LEU A 234 -25.33 2.38 10.30
CA LEU A 234 -25.33 3.73 9.70
C LEU A 234 -24.16 3.99 8.75
N GLY A 235 -23.77 2.96 7.97
CA GLY A 235 -22.64 3.02 7.05
C GLY A 235 -21.27 2.90 7.70
N SER A 236 -21.20 2.56 8.99
CA SER A 236 -19.97 2.44 9.77
C SER A 236 -19.13 3.73 9.82
N LEU A 237 -19.77 4.89 9.64
CA LEU A 237 -19.14 6.20 9.72
C LEU A 237 -18.93 6.68 11.18
N GLY A 238 -19.40 5.88 12.14
CA GLY A 238 -19.20 6.13 13.58
C GLY A 238 -19.97 7.37 14.10
N PRO A 239 -19.35 8.16 14.99
CA PRO A 239 -20.05 9.21 15.75
C PRO A 239 -20.75 10.26 14.90
N VAL A 240 -20.32 10.50 13.66
CA VAL A 240 -20.91 11.53 12.79
C VAL A 240 -22.35 11.18 12.41
N THR A 241 -22.58 9.98 11.88
CA THR A 241 -23.92 9.53 11.47
C THR A 241 -24.79 9.20 12.68
N GLU A 242 -24.21 8.62 13.72
CA GLU A 242 -24.88 8.33 14.97
C GLU A 242 -25.34 9.63 15.66
N GLY A 243 -24.45 10.62 15.73
CA GLY A 243 -24.76 11.94 16.25
C GLY A 243 -25.84 12.65 15.44
N LEU A 244 -25.77 12.63 14.12
CA LEU A 244 -26.80 13.21 13.24
C LEU A 244 -28.17 12.56 13.50
N TYR A 245 -28.22 11.24 13.61
CA TYR A 245 -29.44 10.52 13.91
C TYR A 245 -30.01 10.89 15.29
N ALA A 246 -29.18 10.93 16.33
CA ALA A 246 -29.60 11.31 17.69
C ALA A 246 -30.12 12.74 17.72
N TRP A 247 -29.43 13.71 17.13
CA TRP A 247 -29.83 15.12 17.16
C TRP A 247 -31.05 15.41 16.29
N THR A 248 -31.21 14.80 15.15
CA THR A 248 -32.34 15.10 14.26
C THR A 248 -33.60 14.37 14.68
N ILE A 249 -33.56 13.06 14.91
CA ILE A 249 -34.74 12.25 15.15
C ILE A 249 -35.07 12.18 16.63
N VAL A 250 -34.14 11.83 17.50
CA VAL A 250 -34.43 11.64 18.93
C VAL A 250 -34.77 12.96 19.56
N LEU A 251 -34.04 14.04 19.27
CA LEU A 251 -34.35 15.37 19.83
C LEU A 251 -35.69 15.91 19.29
N ALA A 252 -35.99 15.73 18.01
CA ALA A 252 -37.28 16.12 17.44
C ALA A 252 -38.45 15.39 18.10
N LEU A 253 -38.33 14.09 18.38
CA LEU A 253 -39.31 13.30 19.11
C LEU A 253 -39.48 13.80 20.54
N LEU A 254 -38.38 14.09 21.24
CA LEU A 254 -38.43 14.63 22.62
C LEU A 254 -39.11 15.99 22.67
N ILE A 255 -38.81 16.90 21.75
CA ILE A 255 -39.47 18.21 21.63
C ILE A 255 -40.94 18.01 21.32
N GLY A 256 -41.29 17.16 20.37
CA GLY A 256 -42.68 16.84 20.04
C GLY A 256 -43.48 16.30 21.24
N CYS A 257 -42.91 15.41 22.02
CA CYS A 257 -43.49 14.89 23.24
C CYS A 257 -43.67 15.99 24.29
N ALA A 258 -42.66 16.84 24.50
CA ALA A 258 -42.74 17.94 25.46
C ALA A 258 -43.80 18.96 25.08
N VAL A 259 -43.92 19.35 23.81
CA VAL A 259 -44.95 20.23 23.29
C VAL A 259 -46.33 19.61 23.47
N TRP A 260 -46.49 18.32 23.16
CA TRP A 260 -47.76 17.59 23.32
C TRP A 260 -48.20 17.52 24.78
N LEU A 261 -47.29 17.22 25.69
CA LEU A 261 -47.57 17.21 27.13
C LEU A 261 -47.94 18.61 27.62
N GLY A 262 -47.22 19.65 27.21
CA GLY A 262 -47.50 21.03 27.60
C GLY A 262 -48.81 21.58 27.03
N ALA A 263 -49.21 21.14 25.83
CA ALA A 263 -50.49 21.51 25.24
C ALA A 263 -51.71 20.91 25.98
N LYS A 264 -51.55 19.77 26.66
CA LYS A 264 -52.61 19.15 27.45
C LYS A 264 -52.74 19.72 28.88
N ALA A 265 -51.75 20.47 29.33
CA ALA A 265 -51.73 21.04 30.67
C ALA A 265 -52.52 22.35 30.79
N LYS A 266 -53.27 22.77 29.73
CA LYS A 266 -54.18 23.95 29.76
C LYS A 266 -55.60 23.54 30.02
#